data_2c67aef0129bc034f1fd488845e03e49
#
_entry.id   2c67aef0129bc034f1fd488845e03e49
#
_cell.length_a   1.000
_cell.length_b   1.000
_cell.length_c   1.000
_cell.angle_alpha   90.00
_cell.angle_beta   90.00
_cell.angle_gamma   90.00
#
_symmetry.space_group_name_H-M   'P 1'
#
loop_
_entity.id
_entity.type
_entity.pdbx_description
1 polymer ?
#
loop_
_entity_poly.entity_id
_entity_poly.type
_entity_poly.pdbx_seq_one_letter_code
_entity_poly.pdbx_strand_id
1 'polypeptide(L)'
;MSRGFPLLIVFAKGPSMETRGNLIQLDSIMPLFEEQLAAGRTIKFSPKGTSMLPMLRQGIDTVTLSPLPDKLKKYDLPLYQRRDGKYILHRVVAVGETYTCIGDNQFVYEYGLPHDQMIALVTGFSRGKHEYSVTDWRYKLYCRIWHYSRPLRRFWRRGIGWLCRHLKVYEKR
;
A
#
# COMPACT_ATOMS: atom_id res chain seq x y z
N MET A 1 18.44 7.00 -6.93
CA MET A 1 18.43 6.50 -5.54
C MET A 1 17.10 6.86 -4.91
N SER A 2 16.17 5.93 -4.89
CA SER A 2 14.84 6.13 -4.28
C SER A 2 14.96 5.82 -2.79
N ARG A 3 14.88 6.83 -1.95
CA ARG A 3 14.82 6.65 -0.49
C ARG A 3 13.44 6.05 -0.15
N GLY A 4 13.39 4.73 0.04
CA GLY A 4 12.23 4.06 0.60
C GLY A 4 12.07 4.46 2.06
N PHE A 5 11.02 5.19 2.38
CA PHE A 5 10.68 5.48 3.78
C PHE A 5 10.07 4.23 4.42
N PRO A 6 10.44 3.89 5.67
CA PRO A 6 9.83 2.79 6.39
C PRO A 6 8.33 3.04 6.61
N LEU A 7 7.55 1.98 6.59
CA LEU A 7 6.12 2.01 6.88
C LEU A 7 5.93 2.30 8.38
N LEU A 8 5.27 3.41 8.71
CA LEU A 8 5.00 3.81 10.10
C LEU A 8 3.51 3.62 10.39
N ILE A 9 3.21 3.08 11.56
CA ILE A 9 1.86 2.74 11.99
C ILE A 9 1.34 3.76 12.99
N VAL A 10 0.07 4.18 12.78
CA VAL A 10 -0.73 4.88 13.78
C VAL A 10 -1.94 4.00 14.05
N PHE A 11 -2.13 3.57 15.30
CA PHE A 11 -3.31 2.82 15.70
C PHE A 11 -4.58 3.65 15.55
N ALA A 12 -5.58 3.14 14.85
CA ALA A 12 -6.94 3.65 14.94
C ALA A 12 -7.59 3.09 16.21
N LYS A 13 -8.20 3.98 16.98
CA LYS A 13 -8.82 3.79 18.28
C LYS A 13 -9.78 2.59 18.32
N GLY A 14 -9.36 1.51 18.96
CA GLY A 14 -10.25 0.56 19.65
C GLY A 14 -10.61 1.14 21.02
N PRO A 15 -11.56 0.58 21.81
CA PRO A 15 -12.00 1.21 23.03
C PRO A 15 -10.85 1.39 24.01
N SER A 16 -10.52 2.66 24.28
CA SER A 16 -9.69 3.21 25.35
C SER A 16 -8.28 2.61 25.54
N MET A 17 -7.33 3.12 24.73
CA MET A 17 -6.00 3.46 25.23
C MET A 17 -5.54 4.75 24.55
N GLU A 18 -5.55 5.85 25.29
CA GLU A 18 -4.91 7.10 24.89
C GLU A 18 -3.40 6.85 24.84
N THR A 19 -2.83 6.82 23.63
CA THR A 19 -1.39 6.87 23.46
C THR A 19 -1.06 8.10 22.63
N ARG A 20 -0.47 9.09 23.31
CA ARG A 20 0.18 10.25 22.71
C ARG A 20 1.13 9.74 21.59
N GLY A 21 1.07 10.36 20.44
CA GLY A 21 1.75 10.13 19.18
C GLY A 21 3.17 9.55 19.16
N ASN A 22 3.37 8.36 19.69
CA ASN A 22 4.59 7.62 19.47
C ASN A 22 4.46 6.85 18.16
N LEU A 23 5.30 7.23 17.21
CA LEU A 23 5.50 6.55 15.95
C LEU A 23 6.17 5.19 16.22
N ILE A 24 5.36 4.15 16.44
CA ILE A 24 5.87 2.79 16.62
C ILE A 24 6.36 2.29 15.25
N GLN A 25 7.59 1.79 15.20
CA GLN A 25 8.12 1.16 13.99
C GLN A 25 7.40 -0.16 13.74
N LEU A 26 7.08 -0.47 12.48
CA LEU A 26 6.34 -1.67 12.11
C LEU A 26 7.06 -2.94 12.60
N ASP A 27 8.39 -2.94 12.52
CA ASP A 27 9.23 -4.06 12.94
C ASP A 27 8.97 -4.49 14.41
N SER A 28 8.74 -3.52 15.31
CA SER A 28 8.54 -3.81 16.74
C SER A 28 7.16 -4.39 17.07
N ILE A 29 6.17 -4.23 16.20
CA ILE A 29 4.80 -4.70 16.43
C ILE A 29 4.41 -5.86 15.50
N MET A 30 5.24 -6.20 14.52
CA MET A 30 4.96 -7.30 13.59
C MET A 30 4.72 -8.64 14.29
N PRO A 31 5.49 -9.04 15.32
CA PRO A 31 5.20 -10.28 16.05
C PRO A 31 3.78 -10.33 16.63
N LEU A 32 3.29 -9.19 17.16
CA LEU A 32 1.92 -9.09 17.65
C LEU A 32 0.90 -9.18 16.50
N PHE A 33 1.20 -8.61 15.33
CA PHE A 33 0.35 -8.71 14.15
C PHE A 33 0.23 -10.16 13.68
N GLU A 34 1.34 -10.85 13.57
CA GLU A 34 1.40 -12.26 13.17
C GLU A 34 0.60 -13.15 14.12
N GLU A 35 0.73 -12.94 15.43
CA GLU A 35 -0.05 -13.66 16.45
C GLU A 35 -1.57 -13.41 16.28
N GLN A 36 -1.99 -12.17 16.10
CA GLN A 36 -3.41 -11.83 15.90
C GLN A 36 -3.95 -12.42 14.60
N LEU A 37 -3.17 -12.35 13.51
CA LEU A 37 -3.55 -12.92 12.23
C LEU A 37 -3.61 -14.45 12.27
N ALA A 38 -2.67 -15.11 12.94
CA ALA A 38 -2.68 -16.55 13.16
C ALA A 38 -3.90 -17.02 13.97
N ALA A 39 -4.36 -16.18 14.91
CA ALA A 39 -5.62 -16.40 15.62
C ALA A 39 -6.89 -16.09 14.80
N GLY A 40 -6.78 -15.82 13.50
CA GLY A 40 -7.90 -15.50 12.60
C GLY A 40 -8.49 -14.10 12.79
N ARG A 41 -7.83 -13.23 13.57
CA ARG A 41 -8.31 -11.89 13.87
C ARG A 41 -7.90 -10.89 12.79
N THR A 42 -8.63 -9.79 12.70
CA THR A 42 -8.32 -8.68 11.79
C THR A 42 -7.63 -7.54 12.52
N ILE A 43 -6.76 -6.82 11.81
CA ILE A 43 -5.97 -5.72 12.34
C ILE A 43 -6.24 -4.46 11.55
N LYS A 44 -6.52 -3.34 12.22
CA LYS A 44 -6.62 -2.02 11.58
C LYS A 44 -5.36 -1.23 11.86
N PHE A 45 -4.74 -0.69 10.78
CA PHE A 45 -3.60 0.22 10.92
C PHE A 45 -3.58 1.28 9.83
N SER A 46 -2.85 2.37 10.05
CA SER A 46 -2.68 3.44 9.06
C SER A 46 -1.31 3.30 8.37
N PRO A 47 -1.27 2.98 7.07
CA PRO A 47 -0.02 2.85 6.34
C PRO A 47 0.64 4.22 6.13
N LYS A 48 1.98 4.23 6.20
CA LYS A 48 2.79 5.39 5.81
C LYS A 48 3.28 5.26 4.39
N GLY A 49 3.52 6.40 3.78
CA GLY A 49 4.07 6.48 2.45
C GLY A 49 3.04 6.90 1.40
N THR A 50 3.54 7.23 0.24
CA THR A 50 2.74 7.77 -0.87
C THR A 50 2.57 6.77 -2.01
N SER A 51 3.07 5.53 -1.86
CA SER A 51 3.06 4.52 -2.93
C SER A 51 1.66 4.09 -3.34
N MET A 52 0.69 4.16 -2.42
CA MET A 52 -0.70 3.77 -2.63
C MET A 52 -1.66 4.94 -2.88
N LEU A 53 -1.14 6.14 -3.13
CA LEU A 53 -1.97 7.25 -3.59
C LEU A 53 -2.58 6.96 -4.97
N PRO A 54 -3.79 7.43 -5.25
CA PRO A 54 -4.72 8.22 -4.42
C PRO A 54 -5.61 7.35 -3.53
N MET A 55 -5.47 6.01 -3.57
CA MET A 55 -6.33 5.09 -2.82
C MET A 55 -6.19 5.28 -1.31
N LEU A 56 -4.96 5.28 -0.81
CA LEU A 56 -4.64 5.41 0.61
C LEU A 56 -3.80 6.67 0.85
N ARG A 57 -4.27 7.52 1.74
CA ARG A 57 -3.59 8.75 2.16
C ARG A 57 -2.86 8.50 3.47
N GLN A 58 -1.59 8.79 3.48
CA GLN A 58 -0.72 8.62 4.65
C GLN A 58 -1.28 9.34 5.88
N GLY A 59 -1.37 8.65 7.02
CA GLY A 59 -1.75 9.22 8.30
C GLY A 59 -3.23 9.65 8.42
N ILE A 60 -4.04 9.40 7.38
CA ILE A 60 -5.46 9.77 7.33
C ILE A 60 -6.32 8.52 7.17
N ASP A 61 -5.96 7.68 6.22
CA ASP A 61 -6.73 6.47 5.88
C ASP A 61 -6.17 5.27 6.62
N THR A 62 -7.04 4.31 6.96
CA THR A 62 -6.64 3.05 7.60
C THR A 62 -6.97 1.87 6.71
N VAL A 63 -6.24 0.78 6.86
CA VAL A 63 -6.53 -0.49 6.22
C VAL A 63 -6.87 -1.55 7.25
N THR A 64 -7.73 -2.49 6.87
CA THR A 64 -8.03 -3.69 7.64
C THR A 64 -7.30 -4.85 7.02
N LEU A 65 -6.37 -5.44 7.77
CA LEU A 65 -5.67 -6.67 7.43
C LEU A 65 -6.45 -7.87 7.95
N SER A 66 -6.48 -8.93 7.15
CA SER A 66 -6.97 -10.25 7.51
C SER A 66 -5.89 -11.29 7.25
N PRO A 67 -6.01 -12.50 7.81
CA PRO A 67 -5.11 -13.61 7.52
C PRO A 67 -4.89 -13.80 6.01
N LEU A 68 -3.70 -14.23 5.65
CA LEU A 68 -3.33 -14.49 4.27
C LEU A 68 -4.08 -15.72 3.75
N PRO A 69 -4.74 -15.67 2.58
CA PRO A 69 -5.29 -16.85 1.94
C PRO A 69 -4.18 -17.69 1.26
N ASP A 70 -4.43 -18.95 0.99
CA ASP A 70 -3.48 -19.86 0.32
C ASP A 70 -2.99 -19.33 -1.03
N LYS A 71 -3.80 -18.53 -1.71
CA LYS A 71 -3.43 -17.92 -3.01
C LYS A 71 -4.03 -16.53 -3.15
N LEU A 72 -3.17 -15.58 -3.53
CA LEU A 72 -3.60 -14.22 -3.88
C LEU A 72 -4.14 -14.16 -5.31
N LYS A 73 -5.03 -13.20 -5.53
CA LYS A 73 -5.65 -12.91 -6.83
C LYS A 73 -5.12 -11.60 -7.40
N LYS A 74 -5.25 -11.43 -8.70
CA LYS A 74 -4.97 -10.14 -9.34
C LYS A 74 -5.82 -9.04 -8.73
N TYR A 75 -5.16 -7.93 -8.39
CA TYR A 75 -5.66 -6.76 -7.69
C TYR A 75 -5.80 -6.88 -6.18
N ASP A 76 -5.48 -8.01 -5.58
CA ASP A 76 -5.30 -8.10 -4.14
C ASP A 76 -4.22 -7.13 -3.64
N LEU A 77 -4.34 -6.74 -2.38
CA LEU A 77 -3.45 -5.77 -1.76
C LEU A 77 -2.79 -6.43 -0.52
N PRO A 78 -1.75 -7.25 -0.71
CA PRO A 78 -1.04 -7.85 0.41
C PRO A 78 -0.12 -6.86 1.12
N LEU A 79 0.05 -7.10 2.43
CA LEU A 79 1.21 -6.68 3.19
C LEU A 79 2.27 -7.76 3.07
N TYR A 80 3.49 -7.41 2.68
CA TYR A 80 4.59 -8.35 2.54
C TYR A 80 5.91 -7.74 3.00
N GLN A 81 6.87 -8.61 3.33
CA GLN A 81 8.23 -8.19 3.67
C GLN A 81 9.17 -8.42 2.49
N ARG A 82 9.89 -7.37 2.11
CA ARG A 82 10.98 -7.51 1.14
C ARG A 82 12.21 -8.18 1.77
N ARG A 83 13.11 -8.67 0.93
CA ARG A 83 14.39 -9.24 1.37
C ARG A 83 15.29 -8.24 2.13
N ASP A 84 15.07 -6.94 1.95
CA ASP A 84 15.75 -5.87 2.70
C ASP A 84 15.10 -5.57 4.06
N GLY A 85 14.16 -6.42 4.52
CA GLY A 85 13.44 -6.32 5.77
C GLY A 85 12.27 -5.34 5.78
N LYS A 86 12.05 -4.56 4.72
CA LYS A 86 10.99 -3.54 4.68
C LYS A 86 9.62 -4.15 4.45
N TYR A 87 8.66 -3.71 5.22
CA TYR A 87 7.25 -4.04 5.02
C TYR A 87 6.61 -3.13 3.98
N ILE A 88 5.93 -3.74 3.02
CA ILE A 88 5.38 -3.06 1.85
C ILE A 88 3.92 -3.46 1.68
N LEU A 89 3.11 -2.48 1.31
CA LEU A 89 1.72 -2.65 0.94
C LEU A 89 1.57 -2.23 -0.53
N HIS A 90 1.56 -3.20 -1.45
CA HIS A 90 1.41 -2.96 -2.88
C HIS A 90 0.39 -3.91 -3.50
N ARG A 91 -0.11 -3.55 -4.68
CA ARG A 91 -1.14 -4.28 -5.40
C ARG A 91 -0.55 -5.37 -6.27
N VAL A 92 -1.11 -6.57 -6.18
CA VAL A 92 -0.83 -7.69 -7.11
C VAL A 92 -1.35 -7.33 -8.50
N VAL A 93 -0.49 -7.40 -9.51
CA VAL A 93 -0.86 -7.11 -10.90
C VAL A 93 -0.67 -8.31 -11.83
N ALA A 94 0.16 -9.27 -11.43
CA ALA A 94 0.28 -10.58 -12.08
C ALA A 94 0.43 -11.69 -11.03
N VAL A 95 -0.10 -12.85 -11.34
CA VAL A 95 -0.11 -14.06 -10.52
C VAL A 95 0.43 -15.21 -11.37
N GLY A 96 1.45 -15.89 -10.89
CA GLY A 96 2.07 -17.09 -11.48
C GLY A 96 2.55 -17.98 -10.33
N GLU A 97 3.72 -18.60 -10.49
CA GLU A 97 4.44 -19.24 -9.38
C GLU A 97 4.86 -18.23 -8.32
N THR A 98 5.13 -17.01 -8.75
CA THR A 98 5.40 -15.84 -7.90
C THR A 98 4.47 -14.69 -8.25
N TYR A 99 4.41 -13.69 -7.39
CA TYR A 99 3.58 -12.50 -7.60
C TYR A 99 4.41 -11.35 -8.16
N THR A 100 3.73 -10.52 -8.96
CA THR A 100 4.25 -9.20 -9.35
C THR A 100 3.37 -8.14 -8.69
N CYS A 101 4.01 -7.27 -7.92
CA CYS A 101 3.32 -6.20 -7.20
C CYS A 101 3.77 -4.81 -7.66
N ILE A 102 2.92 -3.82 -7.44
CA ILE A 102 3.24 -2.42 -7.71
C ILE A 102 2.37 -1.49 -6.87
N GLY A 103 2.93 -0.39 -6.39
CA GLY A 103 2.17 0.68 -5.76
C GLY A 103 1.29 1.43 -6.77
N ASP A 104 0.11 1.86 -6.34
CA ASP A 104 -0.83 2.58 -7.20
C ASP A 104 -0.23 3.88 -7.77
N ASN A 105 0.66 4.53 -7.01
CA ASN A 105 1.36 5.75 -7.41
C ASN A 105 2.78 5.48 -7.97
N GLN A 106 3.10 4.24 -8.29
CA GLN A 106 4.43 3.85 -8.76
C GLN A 106 4.39 3.38 -10.21
N PHE A 107 5.59 3.36 -10.85
CA PHE A 107 5.81 2.88 -12.21
C PHE A 107 6.89 1.81 -12.29
N VAL A 108 7.43 1.40 -11.15
CA VAL A 108 8.41 0.32 -11.03
C VAL A 108 7.70 -0.88 -10.42
N TYR A 109 7.77 -2.00 -11.12
CA TYR A 109 7.19 -3.28 -10.68
C TYR A 109 8.16 -4.02 -9.78
N GLU A 110 7.63 -4.74 -8.82
CA GLU A 110 8.35 -5.71 -7.99
C GLU A 110 7.98 -7.11 -8.46
N TYR A 111 8.95 -7.79 -9.05
CA TYR A 111 8.78 -9.11 -9.63
C TYR A 111 9.30 -10.20 -8.69
N GLY A 112 8.84 -11.43 -8.91
CA GLY A 112 9.38 -12.60 -8.27
C GLY A 112 9.15 -12.67 -6.77
N LEU A 113 8.02 -12.13 -6.30
CA LEU A 113 7.64 -12.18 -4.88
C LEU A 113 6.99 -13.54 -4.59
N PRO A 114 7.63 -14.43 -3.83
CA PRO A 114 7.05 -15.72 -3.48
C PRO A 114 5.97 -15.54 -2.39
N HIS A 115 5.14 -16.58 -2.19
CA HIS A 115 4.02 -16.51 -1.26
C HIS A 115 4.45 -16.41 0.21
N ASP A 116 5.58 -16.98 0.57
CA ASP A 116 6.16 -16.95 1.92
C ASP A 116 6.60 -15.55 2.39
N GLN A 117 6.81 -14.62 1.46
CA GLN A 117 7.03 -13.21 1.80
C GLN A 117 5.74 -12.44 2.12
N MET A 118 4.57 -13.01 1.80
CA MET A 118 3.27 -12.39 2.06
C MET A 118 2.87 -12.65 3.51
N ILE A 119 2.33 -11.63 4.19
CA ILE A 119 2.02 -11.67 5.62
C ILE A 119 0.52 -11.63 5.84
N ALA A 120 -0.15 -10.71 5.16
CA ALA A 120 -1.59 -10.48 5.35
C ALA A 120 -2.23 -9.89 4.10
N LEU A 121 -3.55 -9.96 4.04
CA LEU A 121 -4.34 -9.38 2.95
C LEU A 121 -5.21 -8.23 3.44
N VAL A 122 -5.24 -7.13 2.73
CA VAL A 122 -6.20 -6.04 2.97
C VAL A 122 -7.59 -6.48 2.49
N THR A 123 -8.56 -6.47 3.39
CA THR A 123 -9.98 -6.79 3.12
C THR A 123 -10.89 -5.57 3.18
N GLY A 124 -10.40 -4.48 3.76
CA GLY A 124 -11.13 -3.22 3.84
C GLY A 124 -10.20 -2.03 4.06
N PHE A 125 -10.71 -0.84 3.85
CA PHE A 125 -10.02 0.41 4.17
C PHE A 125 -11.02 1.50 4.54
N SER A 126 -10.59 2.47 5.34
CA SER A 126 -11.39 3.64 5.67
C SER A 126 -10.84 4.90 5.03
N ARG A 127 -11.72 5.80 4.60
CA ARG A 127 -11.39 7.16 4.15
C ARG A 127 -12.16 8.17 4.99
N GLY A 128 -11.48 8.75 5.97
CA GLY A 128 -12.15 9.58 6.97
C GLY A 128 -13.15 8.76 7.78
N LYS A 129 -14.44 9.10 7.70
CA LYS A 129 -15.52 8.39 8.44
C LYS A 129 -16.13 7.21 7.66
N HIS A 130 -15.77 7.01 6.40
CA HIS A 130 -16.37 6.00 5.54
C HIS A 130 -15.50 4.75 5.47
N GLU A 131 -16.09 3.59 5.69
CA GLU A 131 -15.45 2.30 5.51
C GLU A 131 -15.83 1.70 4.15
N TYR A 132 -14.86 1.07 3.50
CA TYR A 132 -14.99 0.44 2.19
C TYR A 132 -14.46 -0.98 2.24
N SER A 133 -15.16 -1.90 1.57
CA SER A 133 -14.69 -3.26 1.38
C SER A 133 -13.96 -3.40 0.04
N VAL A 134 -12.93 -4.25 -0.01
CA VAL A 134 -12.27 -4.62 -1.27
C VAL A 134 -13.17 -5.47 -2.16
N THR A 135 -14.28 -6.00 -1.64
CA THR A 135 -15.28 -6.75 -2.41
C THR A 135 -16.25 -5.85 -3.19
N ASP A 136 -16.33 -4.55 -2.83
CA ASP A 136 -17.18 -3.57 -3.49
C ASP A 136 -16.84 -3.46 -4.99
N TRP A 137 -17.87 -3.42 -5.83
CA TRP A 137 -17.71 -3.30 -7.29
C TRP A 137 -17.03 -1.99 -7.70
N ARG A 138 -17.24 -0.89 -6.94
CA ARG A 138 -16.60 0.42 -7.17
C ARG A 138 -15.10 0.33 -6.96
N TYR A 139 -14.67 -0.37 -5.90
CA TYR A 139 -13.26 -0.63 -5.66
C TYR A 139 -12.65 -1.50 -6.77
N LYS A 140 -13.33 -2.56 -7.18
CA LYS A 140 -12.88 -3.42 -8.29
C LYS A 140 -12.76 -2.66 -9.61
N LEU A 141 -13.70 -1.75 -9.88
CA LEU A 141 -13.65 -0.87 -11.05
C LEU A 141 -12.46 0.10 -10.96
N TYR A 142 -12.28 0.75 -9.78
CA TYR A 142 -11.12 1.59 -9.52
C TYR A 142 -9.81 0.85 -9.81
N CYS A 143 -9.62 -0.37 -9.30
CA CYS A 143 -8.40 -1.15 -9.51
C CYS A 143 -8.10 -1.36 -11.01
N ARG A 144 -9.12 -1.66 -11.82
CA ARG A 144 -8.98 -1.87 -13.26
C ARG A 144 -8.63 -0.57 -13.99
N ILE A 145 -9.43 0.48 -13.78
CA ILE A 145 -9.18 1.79 -14.41
C ILE A 145 -7.78 2.29 -14.04
N TRP A 146 -7.42 2.20 -12.75
CA TRP A 146 -6.13 2.67 -12.26
C TRP A 146 -4.95 1.86 -12.81
N HIS A 147 -5.12 0.56 -12.99
CA HIS A 147 -4.13 -0.30 -13.60
C HIS A 147 -3.92 0.05 -15.09
N TYR A 148 -5.00 0.10 -15.86
CA TYR A 148 -4.92 0.32 -17.31
C TYR A 148 -4.58 1.76 -17.70
N SER A 149 -4.90 2.75 -16.87
CA SER A 149 -4.50 4.15 -17.11
C SER A 149 -3.02 4.44 -16.82
N ARG A 150 -2.27 3.46 -16.27
CA ARG A 150 -0.86 3.66 -15.87
C ARG A 150 0.06 4.16 -16.98
N PRO A 151 0.04 3.64 -18.22
CA PRO A 151 0.87 4.16 -19.29
C PRO A 151 0.57 5.64 -19.61
N LEU A 152 -0.71 6.02 -19.62
CA LEU A 152 -1.14 7.40 -19.83
C LEU A 152 -0.62 8.32 -18.70
N ARG A 153 -0.77 7.91 -17.46
CA ARG A 153 -0.27 8.63 -16.27
C ARG A 153 1.26 8.77 -16.30
N ARG A 154 1.98 7.74 -16.77
CA ARG A 154 3.43 7.78 -16.96
C ARG A 154 3.85 8.82 -18.01
N PHE A 155 3.13 8.89 -19.12
CA PHE A 155 3.35 9.88 -20.17
C PHE A 155 3.13 11.30 -19.65
N TRP A 156 2.01 11.55 -18.98
CA TRP A 156 1.68 12.85 -18.37
C TRP A 156 2.74 13.31 -17.35
N ARG A 157 3.19 12.43 -16.47
CA ARG A 157 4.26 12.76 -15.51
C ARG A 157 5.57 13.12 -16.18
N ARG A 158 5.91 12.47 -17.28
CA ARG A 158 7.11 12.79 -18.07
C ARG A 158 6.97 14.15 -18.75
N GLY A 159 5.82 14.44 -19.37
CA GLY A 159 5.51 15.70 -20.02
C GLY A 159 5.53 16.89 -19.06
N ILE A 160 4.86 16.77 -17.91
CA ILE A 160 4.88 17.81 -16.87
C ILE A 160 6.30 18.01 -16.33
N GLY A 161 7.04 16.95 -16.09
CA GLY A 161 8.44 17.03 -15.62
C GLY A 161 9.37 17.68 -16.64
N TRP A 162 9.14 17.49 -17.93
CA TRP A 162 9.85 18.18 -19.02
C TRP A 162 9.50 19.68 -19.05
N LEU A 163 8.20 20.00 -18.98
CA LEU A 163 7.71 21.38 -18.97
C LEU A 163 8.24 22.17 -17.77
N CYS A 164 8.18 21.61 -16.57
CA CYS A 164 8.70 22.27 -15.37
C CYS A 164 10.22 22.52 -15.43
N ARG A 165 10.97 21.61 -16.07
CA ARG A 165 12.41 21.84 -16.26
C ARG A 165 12.68 22.97 -17.23
N HIS A 166 11.93 23.08 -18.29
CA HIS A 166 12.10 24.16 -19.27
C HIS A 166 11.67 25.52 -18.71
N LEU A 167 10.57 25.59 -17.97
CA LEU A 167 10.12 26.83 -17.33
C LEU A 167 11.13 27.35 -16.28
N LYS A 168 11.74 26.46 -15.47
CA LYS A 168 12.80 26.87 -14.52
C LYS A 168 14.08 27.38 -15.17
N VAL A 169 14.34 27.05 -16.41
CA VAL A 169 15.49 27.56 -17.17
C VAL A 169 15.21 29.00 -17.64
N TYR A 170 13.96 29.36 -17.90
CA TYR A 170 13.59 30.73 -18.28
C TYR A 170 13.60 31.71 -17.12
N GLU A 171 13.36 31.26 -15.89
CA GLU A 171 13.33 32.10 -14.69
C GLU A 171 14.74 32.46 -14.16
N LYS A 172 15.79 31.81 -14.68
CA LYS A 172 17.20 32.05 -14.31
C LYS A 172 18.00 32.87 -15.34
N ARG A 173 17.33 33.46 -16.33
CA ARG A 173 17.89 34.42 -17.30
C ARG A 173 17.27 35.78 -17.08
#